data_f7a1f96e316d727408e33e1b9956d617
#
_entry.id   f7a1f96e316d727408e33e1b9956d617
#
_cell.length_a   1.000
_cell.length_b   1.000
_cell.length_c   1.000
_cell.angle_alpha   90.00
_cell.angle_beta   90.00
_cell.angle_gamma   90.00
#
_symmetry.space_group_name_H-M   'P 1'
#
loop_
_entity.id
_entity.type
_entity.pdbx_description
1 polymer ?
#
loop_
_entity_poly.entity_id
_entity_poly.type
_entity_poly.pdbx_seq_one_letter_code
_entity_poly.pdbx_strand_id
1 'polypeptide(L)'
;LILDELKTLDYYVVFGVMNAADFGSAQRRTRLIFLGSRDGEDLRLPEPTHGKVGSDGRKPWRTLRQALDGLDDPEPAFAALSPAAIKVMGHVPPGGNWRDIPSGIQRQALGKAADSWGGRSGFYRRLSWDSPTPALTTNPISRATMFVHPEEDRPLSIREYARVQGFPDDWIFDGGVRDRYMQIGNAVPLAVSEAIGAELRQLISHRKASSRKRKGIIACADATLIERFNARPRTVLNPQRMREVEGLAEARKWMASLGGSTREPLDVTVLDEAA
;
A
#
# COMPACT_ATOMS: atom_id res chain seq x y z
N LEU A 1 -16.40 -7.38 10.07
CA LEU A 1 -16.55 -6.26 11.00
C LEU A 1 -16.88 -4.94 10.28
N ILE A 2 -15.96 -4.35 9.45
CA ILE A 2 -16.24 -3.07 8.75
C ILE A 2 -17.45 -3.19 7.81
N LEU A 3 -17.50 -4.22 6.98
CA LEU A 3 -18.59 -4.43 6.03
C LEU A 3 -19.92 -4.73 6.72
N ASP A 4 -19.89 -5.50 7.81
CA ASP A 4 -21.09 -5.81 8.61
C ASP A 4 -21.67 -4.53 9.22
N GLU A 5 -20.79 -3.65 9.73
CA GLU A 5 -21.20 -2.36 10.28
C GLU A 5 -21.83 -1.46 9.21
N LEU A 6 -21.20 -1.34 8.06
CA LEU A 6 -21.72 -0.54 6.94
C LEU A 6 -23.05 -1.08 6.42
N LYS A 7 -23.21 -2.41 6.37
CA LYS A 7 -24.49 -3.06 6.00
C LYS A 7 -25.59 -2.73 7.01
N THR A 8 -25.27 -2.79 8.31
CA THR A 8 -26.23 -2.45 9.39
C THR A 8 -26.67 -1.00 9.33
N LEU A 9 -25.77 -0.11 8.86
CA LEU A 9 -26.06 1.32 8.66
C LEU A 9 -26.72 1.63 7.31
N ASP A 10 -27.18 0.62 6.59
CA ASP A 10 -27.86 0.75 5.29
C ASP A 10 -27.01 1.41 4.18
N TYR A 11 -25.69 1.28 4.22
CA TYR A 11 -24.85 1.72 3.13
C TYR A 11 -24.88 0.73 1.96
N TYR A 12 -24.95 1.26 0.73
CA TYR A 12 -24.47 0.56 -0.45
C TYR A 12 -22.94 0.73 -0.51
N VAL A 13 -22.20 -0.36 -0.60
CA VAL A 13 -20.74 -0.33 -0.52
C VAL A 13 -20.14 -1.09 -1.70
N VAL A 14 -19.20 -0.45 -2.37
CA VAL A 14 -18.29 -1.08 -3.33
C VAL A 14 -16.90 -1.07 -2.76
N PHE A 15 -16.18 -2.17 -2.83
CA PHE A 15 -14.81 -2.25 -2.35
C PHE A 15 -13.91 -3.04 -3.32
N GLY A 16 -12.61 -2.77 -3.26
CA GLY A 16 -11.63 -3.48 -4.07
C GLY A 16 -10.21 -3.04 -3.74
N VAL A 17 -9.25 -3.69 -4.37
CA VAL A 17 -7.83 -3.40 -4.19
C VAL A 17 -7.35 -2.45 -5.28
N MET A 18 -6.78 -1.34 -4.87
CA MET A 18 -6.17 -0.36 -5.79
C MET A 18 -4.66 -0.27 -5.55
N ASN A 19 -3.88 -0.26 -6.61
CA ASN A 19 -2.44 -0.02 -6.56
C ASN A 19 -2.14 1.37 -7.12
N ALA A 20 -1.49 2.23 -6.36
CA ALA A 20 -1.25 3.61 -6.74
C ALA A 20 -0.51 3.77 -8.09
N ALA A 21 0.37 2.83 -8.44
CA ALA A 21 1.06 2.84 -9.72
C ALA A 21 0.09 2.74 -10.92
N ASP A 22 -1.05 2.08 -10.76
CA ASP A 22 -2.07 1.89 -11.80
C ASP A 22 -2.83 3.19 -12.11
N PHE A 23 -2.63 4.23 -11.29
CA PHE A 23 -3.21 5.56 -11.44
C PHE A 23 -2.17 6.65 -11.71
N GLY A 24 -0.91 6.27 -12.00
CA GLY A 24 0.16 7.20 -12.36
C GLY A 24 1.04 7.69 -11.21
N SER A 25 0.88 7.13 -10.00
CA SER A 25 1.87 7.34 -8.93
C SER A 25 3.18 6.61 -9.24
N ALA A 26 4.31 7.21 -8.91
CA ALA A 26 5.62 6.56 -9.02
C ALA A 26 5.91 5.59 -7.85
N GLN A 27 4.86 5.01 -7.24
CA GLN A 27 5.01 4.01 -6.19
C GLN A 27 3.99 2.87 -6.33
N ARG A 28 4.42 1.66 -6.04
CA ARG A 28 3.57 0.47 -5.91
C ARG A 28 3.02 0.41 -4.49
N ARG A 29 1.87 1.02 -4.28
CA ARG A 29 1.17 1.05 -2.99
C ARG A 29 -0.22 0.48 -3.14
N THR A 30 -0.38 -0.75 -2.74
CA THR A 30 -1.66 -1.46 -2.81
C THR A 30 -2.46 -1.23 -1.52
N ARG A 31 -3.71 -0.82 -1.67
CA ARG A 31 -4.65 -0.59 -0.57
C ARG A 31 -6.02 -1.15 -0.90
N LEU A 32 -6.69 -1.64 0.13
CA LEU A 32 -8.11 -1.96 0.07
C LEU A 32 -8.89 -0.66 0.26
N ILE A 33 -9.72 -0.35 -0.71
CA ILE A 33 -10.56 0.87 -0.75
C ILE A 33 -12.01 0.46 -0.61
N PHE A 34 -12.77 1.23 0.16
CA PHE A 34 -14.21 1.11 0.31
C PHE A 34 -14.85 2.44 -0.10
N LEU A 35 -15.81 2.38 -1.00
CA LEU A 35 -16.69 3.50 -1.33
C LEU A 35 -18.08 3.15 -0.84
N GLY A 36 -18.70 4.04 -0.07
CA GLY A 36 -20.01 3.81 0.52
C GLY A 36 -20.95 4.98 0.26
N SER A 37 -22.20 4.68 -0.11
CA SER A 37 -23.28 5.67 -0.23
C SER A 37 -24.50 5.25 0.59
N ARG A 38 -25.13 6.22 1.27
CA ARG A 38 -26.42 6.03 1.94
C ARG A 38 -27.61 6.26 1.02
N ASP A 39 -27.40 6.93 -0.09
CA ASP A 39 -28.44 7.31 -1.03
C ASP A 39 -28.63 6.27 -2.15
N GLY A 40 -27.76 5.26 -2.21
CA GLY A 40 -27.84 4.13 -3.14
C GLY A 40 -27.41 4.46 -4.57
N GLU A 41 -26.48 5.42 -4.72
CA GLU A 41 -25.87 5.72 -6.01
C GLU A 41 -25.13 4.51 -6.57
N ASP A 42 -24.95 4.48 -7.88
CA ASP A 42 -24.21 3.44 -8.60
C ASP A 42 -22.69 3.65 -8.46
N LEU A 43 -22.18 3.33 -7.27
CA LEU A 43 -20.78 3.45 -6.95
C LEU A 43 -19.94 2.45 -7.76
N ARG A 44 -18.79 2.89 -8.21
CA ARG A 44 -17.75 2.04 -8.79
C ARG A 44 -16.37 2.55 -8.40
N LEU A 45 -15.39 1.66 -8.41
CA LEU A 45 -14.00 2.06 -8.29
C LEU A 45 -13.51 2.62 -9.63
N PRO A 46 -12.58 3.59 -9.63
CA PRO A 46 -12.02 4.13 -10.86
C PRO A 46 -11.22 3.08 -11.62
N GLU A 47 -11.29 3.16 -12.95
CA GLU A 47 -10.53 2.28 -13.85
C GLU A 47 -9.04 2.65 -13.88
N PRO A 48 -8.14 1.67 -13.89
CA PRO A 48 -6.71 1.90 -14.00
C PRO A 48 -6.34 2.59 -15.32
N THR A 49 -5.55 3.67 -15.24
CA THR A 49 -5.04 4.43 -16.39
C THR A 49 -3.62 4.03 -16.79
N HIS A 50 -2.91 3.37 -15.90
CA HIS A 50 -1.53 2.92 -16.07
C HIS A 50 -1.42 1.42 -15.80
N GLY A 51 -0.36 0.79 -16.31
CA GLY A 51 -0.11 -0.62 -16.10
C GLY A 51 1.37 -0.95 -16.24
N LYS A 52 1.71 -2.18 -15.91
CA LYS A 52 3.03 -2.70 -16.20
C LYS A 52 3.25 -2.67 -17.72
N VAL A 53 4.48 -2.41 -18.17
CA VAL A 53 4.82 -2.35 -19.60
C VAL A 53 4.25 -3.59 -20.35
N GLY A 54 3.50 -3.35 -21.40
CA GLY A 54 2.87 -4.38 -22.22
C GLY A 54 1.47 -4.81 -21.78
N SER A 55 0.84 -4.18 -20.77
CA SER A 55 -0.52 -4.49 -20.35
C SER A 55 -1.57 -3.61 -21.05
N ASP A 56 -2.43 -4.21 -21.85
CA ASP A 56 -3.76 -3.72 -22.30
C ASP A 56 -3.83 -2.27 -22.83
N GLY A 57 -2.80 -1.76 -23.48
CA GLY A 57 -2.78 -0.41 -24.08
C GLY A 57 -2.75 0.74 -23.06
N ARG A 58 -2.69 0.46 -21.76
CA ARG A 58 -2.54 1.47 -20.71
C ARG A 58 -1.16 2.13 -20.76
N LYS A 59 -1.07 3.35 -20.23
CA LYS A 59 0.22 4.03 -20.06
C LYS A 59 1.14 3.19 -19.15
N PRO A 60 2.45 3.16 -19.42
CA PRO A 60 3.39 2.47 -18.50
C PRO A 60 3.41 3.13 -17.13
N TRP A 61 3.66 2.33 -16.09
CA TRP A 61 3.86 2.87 -14.73
C TRP A 61 4.92 3.96 -14.72
N ARG A 62 4.66 5.03 -14.00
CA ARG A 62 5.59 6.14 -13.82
C ARG A 62 6.79 5.67 -12.99
N THR A 63 8.00 5.94 -13.47
CA THR A 63 9.25 5.58 -12.79
C THR A 63 9.65 6.63 -11.75
N LEU A 64 10.60 6.27 -10.85
CA LEU A 64 11.19 7.22 -9.91
C LEU A 64 11.85 8.39 -10.65
N ARG A 65 12.60 8.10 -11.73
CA ARG A 65 13.23 9.12 -12.59
C ARG A 65 12.21 10.16 -13.07
N GLN A 66 11.09 9.71 -13.61
CA GLN A 66 10.02 10.59 -14.07
C GLN A 66 9.33 11.38 -12.97
N ALA A 67 9.31 10.85 -11.74
CA ALA A 67 8.74 11.56 -10.61
C ALA A 67 9.65 12.70 -10.12
N LEU A 68 10.96 12.49 -10.18
CA LEU A 68 11.97 13.44 -9.68
C LEU A 68 12.51 14.37 -10.78
N ASP A 69 12.07 14.20 -12.02
CA ASP A 69 12.48 15.05 -13.14
C ASP A 69 12.17 16.52 -12.83
N GLY A 70 13.18 17.39 -13.01
CA GLY A 70 13.09 18.82 -12.75
C GLY A 70 12.87 19.20 -11.26
N LEU A 71 13.12 18.29 -10.32
CA LEU A 71 13.12 18.65 -8.90
C LEU A 71 14.35 19.48 -8.56
N ASP A 72 14.13 20.68 -8.03
CA ASP A 72 15.17 21.53 -7.45
C ASP A 72 15.18 21.33 -5.92
N ASP A 73 16.19 20.65 -5.39
CA ASP A 73 16.37 20.38 -3.96
C ASP A 73 17.86 20.57 -3.58
N PRO A 74 18.37 21.83 -3.61
CA PRO A 74 19.79 22.10 -3.43
C PRO A 74 20.31 21.78 -2.02
N GLU A 75 19.43 21.76 -1.03
CA GLU A 75 19.74 21.44 0.37
C GLU A 75 18.83 20.30 0.86
N PRO A 76 19.04 19.05 0.40
CA PRO A 76 18.12 17.95 0.65
C PRO A 76 18.08 17.58 2.14
N ALA A 77 16.91 17.76 2.75
CA ALA A 77 16.65 17.34 4.13
C ALA A 77 16.26 15.87 4.18
N PHE A 78 16.99 15.05 4.92
CA PHE A 78 16.70 13.62 5.07
C PHE A 78 17.15 13.07 6.44
N ALA A 79 16.63 11.90 6.81
CA ALA A 79 17.08 11.19 8.02
C ALA A 79 18.40 10.48 7.75
N ALA A 80 19.39 10.66 8.65
CA ALA A 80 20.68 10.03 8.50
C ALA A 80 20.62 8.50 8.67
N LEU A 81 21.29 7.77 7.79
CA LEU A 81 21.57 6.36 8.00
C LEU A 81 22.68 6.18 9.04
N SER A 82 22.63 5.08 9.78
CA SER A 82 23.75 4.73 10.66
C SER A 82 25.01 4.40 9.85
N PRO A 83 26.23 4.64 10.40
CA PRO A 83 27.48 4.29 9.72
C PRO A 83 27.54 2.82 9.29
N ALA A 84 26.97 1.92 10.10
CA ALA A 84 26.88 0.51 9.76
C ALA A 84 25.95 0.25 8.55
N ALA A 85 24.85 0.98 8.45
CA ALA A 85 23.95 0.87 7.31
C ALA A 85 24.59 1.40 6.02
N ILE A 86 25.29 2.55 6.09
CA ILE A 86 26.04 3.13 4.96
C ILE A 86 27.06 2.11 4.43
N LYS A 87 27.87 1.51 5.33
CA LYS A 87 28.86 0.50 4.94
C LYS A 87 28.24 -0.67 4.21
N VAL A 88 27.07 -1.13 4.64
CA VAL A 88 26.35 -2.24 3.99
C VAL A 88 25.77 -1.79 2.65
N MET A 89 25.19 -0.58 2.60
CA MET A 89 24.58 -0.05 1.38
C MET A 89 25.59 0.17 0.25
N GLY A 90 26.86 0.43 0.55
CA GLY A 90 27.92 0.50 -0.46
C GLY A 90 28.11 -0.77 -1.30
N HIS A 91 27.56 -1.91 -0.86
CA HIS A 91 27.58 -3.17 -1.62
C HIS A 91 26.29 -3.41 -2.42
N VAL A 92 25.27 -2.58 -2.27
CA VAL A 92 23.95 -2.80 -2.88
C VAL A 92 23.81 -1.93 -4.13
N PRO A 93 23.73 -2.51 -5.33
CA PRO A 93 23.59 -1.77 -6.57
C PRO A 93 22.19 -1.12 -6.68
N PRO A 94 21.99 -0.15 -7.59
CA PRO A 94 20.68 0.40 -7.92
C PRO A 94 19.66 -0.71 -8.25
N GLY A 95 18.49 -0.65 -7.60
CA GLY A 95 17.45 -1.70 -7.71
C GLY A 95 17.70 -2.94 -6.87
N GLY A 96 18.86 -3.06 -6.23
CA GLY A 96 19.27 -4.19 -5.41
C GLY A 96 18.71 -4.18 -3.98
N ASN A 97 19.08 -5.20 -3.23
CA ASN A 97 18.68 -5.38 -1.83
C ASN A 97 19.70 -6.25 -1.06
N TRP A 98 19.35 -6.67 0.14
CA TRP A 98 20.22 -7.47 1.00
C TRP A 98 20.85 -8.73 0.35
N ARG A 99 20.26 -9.25 -0.75
CA ARG A 99 20.79 -10.44 -1.46
C ARG A 99 22.06 -10.13 -2.25
N ASP A 100 22.24 -8.87 -2.58
CA ASP A 100 23.41 -8.38 -3.33
C ASP A 100 24.60 -8.09 -2.39
N ILE A 101 24.40 -8.14 -1.09
CA ILE A 101 25.46 -8.01 -0.08
C ILE A 101 26.33 -9.28 -0.12
N PRO A 102 27.68 -9.17 -0.07
CA PRO A 102 28.57 -10.31 -0.01
C PRO A 102 28.20 -11.29 1.12
N SER A 103 28.18 -12.59 0.83
CA SER A 103 27.70 -13.64 1.75
C SER A 103 28.39 -13.62 3.12
N GLY A 104 29.68 -13.27 3.15
CA GLY A 104 30.47 -13.19 4.39
C GLY A 104 29.95 -12.14 5.40
N ILE A 105 29.24 -11.10 4.93
CA ILE A 105 28.71 -10.03 5.80
C ILE A 105 27.17 -10.04 5.88
N GLN A 106 26.47 -10.81 5.04
CA GLN A 106 25.01 -10.86 5.04
C GLN A 106 24.42 -11.17 6.41
N ARG A 107 24.97 -12.19 7.11
CA ARG A 107 24.48 -12.60 8.42
C ARG A 107 24.64 -11.49 9.46
N GLN A 108 25.78 -10.79 9.44
CA GLN A 108 26.01 -9.64 10.32
C GLN A 108 25.07 -8.49 9.99
N ALA A 109 24.87 -8.18 8.71
CA ALA A 109 23.99 -7.10 8.24
C ALA A 109 22.53 -7.35 8.63
N LEU A 110 22.04 -8.57 8.43
CA LEU A 110 20.66 -8.94 8.75
C LEU A 110 20.43 -9.19 10.25
N GLY A 111 21.45 -9.60 11.00
CA GLY A 111 21.34 -9.98 12.41
C GLY A 111 20.30 -11.09 12.59
N LYS A 112 19.43 -11.00 13.59
CA LYS A 112 18.37 -12.00 13.87
C LYS A 112 17.43 -12.25 12.68
N ALA A 113 17.28 -11.31 11.75
CA ALA A 113 16.47 -11.48 10.56
C ALA A 113 17.07 -12.49 9.57
N ALA A 114 18.37 -12.82 9.67
CA ALA A 114 19.01 -13.83 8.85
C ALA A 114 18.38 -15.23 9.04
N ASP A 115 17.94 -15.51 10.25
CA ASP A 115 17.37 -16.81 10.64
C ASP A 115 15.82 -16.82 10.53
N SER A 116 15.21 -15.68 10.14
CA SER A 116 13.76 -15.57 9.99
C SER A 116 13.29 -16.20 8.68
N TRP A 117 12.18 -16.93 8.75
CA TRP A 117 11.52 -17.48 7.57
C TRP A 117 10.71 -16.38 6.87
N GLY A 118 11.19 -15.87 5.74
CA GLY A 118 10.53 -14.81 4.95
C GLY A 118 10.73 -13.39 5.50
N GLY A 119 9.99 -12.43 4.92
CA GLY A 119 9.91 -11.05 5.43
C GLY A 119 11.15 -10.15 5.20
N ARG A 120 12.20 -10.65 4.57
CA ARG A 120 13.47 -9.92 4.36
C ARG A 120 13.51 -9.03 3.12
N SER A 121 12.52 -9.06 2.26
CA SER A 121 12.53 -8.34 0.98
C SER A 121 12.66 -6.81 1.11
N GLY A 122 12.38 -6.25 2.28
CA GLY A 122 12.52 -4.83 2.57
C GLY A 122 13.87 -4.40 3.12
N PHE A 123 14.75 -5.36 3.48
CA PHE A 123 16.04 -5.02 4.10
C PHE A 123 17.03 -4.49 3.06
N TYR A 124 17.75 -3.43 3.42
CA TYR A 124 18.82 -2.83 2.63
C TYR A 124 18.45 -2.67 1.15
N ARG A 125 17.32 -2.03 0.88
CA ARG A 125 16.84 -1.83 -0.48
C ARG A 125 17.35 -0.51 -1.03
N ARG A 126 18.05 -0.57 -2.15
CA ARG A 126 18.36 0.59 -2.98
C ARG A 126 17.30 0.72 -4.07
N LEU A 127 16.78 1.90 -4.26
CA LEU A 127 15.78 2.18 -5.28
C LEU A 127 16.38 2.10 -6.70
N SER A 128 15.53 2.00 -7.71
CA SER A 128 15.92 2.05 -9.12
C SER A 128 15.30 3.28 -9.76
N TRP A 129 16.03 3.93 -10.61
CA TRP A 129 15.52 5.03 -11.43
C TRP A 129 14.40 4.60 -12.38
N ASP A 130 14.47 3.39 -12.92
CA ASP A 130 13.67 2.92 -14.04
C ASP A 130 12.45 2.09 -13.62
N SER A 131 12.07 2.19 -12.36
CA SER A 131 10.86 1.55 -11.82
C SER A 131 10.17 2.43 -10.79
N PRO A 132 8.86 2.22 -10.54
CA PRO A 132 8.19 2.85 -9.41
C PRO A 132 8.78 2.35 -8.09
N THR A 133 8.81 3.21 -7.09
CA THR A 133 9.23 2.82 -5.74
C THR A 133 8.28 1.79 -5.14
N PRO A 134 8.72 1.00 -4.16
CA PRO A 134 7.81 0.32 -3.24
C PRO A 134 6.97 1.34 -2.44
N ALA A 135 5.95 0.85 -1.72
CA ALA A 135 5.13 1.71 -0.89
C ALA A 135 5.97 2.49 0.14
N LEU A 136 5.91 3.81 0.06
CA LEU A 136 6.58 4.68 1.01
C LEU A 136 6.08 4.44 2.43
N THR A 137 7.00 4.45 3.38
CA THR A 137 6.72 4.22 4.81
C THR A 137 6.88 5.50 5.62
N THR A 138 6.45 5.50 6.86
CA THR A 138 6.63 6.63 7.77
C THR A 138 8.06 6.74 8.32
N ASN A 139 8.89 5.72 8.09
CA ASN A 139 10.29 5.69 8.53
C ASN A 139 11.17 5.01 7.46
N PRO A 140 11.78 5.78 6.55
CA PRO A 140 12.57 5.25 5.45
C PRO A 140 13.93 4.64 5.87
N ILE A 141 14.37 4.89 7.09
CA ILE A 141 15.64 4.34 7.63
C ILE A 141 15.44 3.09 8.50
N SER A 142 14.22 2.61 8.67
CA SER A 142 13.95 1.35 9.36
C SER A 142 14.57 0.18 8.59
N ARG A 143 15.35 -0.67 9.29
CA ARG A 143 16.07 -1.81 8.65
C ARG A 143 15.16 -2.69 7.79
N ALA A 144 13.95 -2.97 8.25
CA ALA A 144 13.00 -3.85 7.56
C ALA A 144 12.31 -3.19 6.36
N THR A 145 12.32 -1.86 6.26
CA THR A 145 11.61 -1.08 5.23
C THR A 145 12.46 0.05 4.67
N MET A 146 13.78 -0.11 4.73
CA MET A 146 14.74 0.89 4.26
C MET A 146 14.60 1.10 2.76
N PHE A 147 14.58 2.37 2.36
CA PHE A 147 14.66 2.81 0.98
C PHE A 147 15.79 3.81 0.82
N VAL A 148 16.81 3.42 0.08
CA VAL A 148 17.97 4.25 -0.19
C VAL A 148 17.91 4.78 -1.61
N HIS A 149 18.34 6.02 -1.80
CA HIS A 149 18.43 6.69 -3.10
C HIS A 149 19.20 5.81 -4.11
N PRO A 150 18.89 5.83 -5.41
CA PRO A 150 19.53 4.95 -6.38
C PRO A 150 21.07 5.08 -6.42
N GLU A 151 21.60 6.27 -6.24
CA GLU A 151 23.04 6.58 -6.41
C GLU A 151 23.72 7.02 -5.11
N GLU A 152 22.98 7.54 -4.14
CA GLU A 152 23.54 8.08 -2.91
C GLU A 152 23.21 7.18 -1.70
N ASP A 153 24.10 7.14 -0.71
CA ASP A 153 23.92 6.34 0.52
C ASP A 153 23.08 7.10 1.57
N ARG A 154 21.93 7.58 1.14
CA ARG A 154 20.89 8.24 1.95
C ARG A 154 19.49 7.77 1.56
N PRO A 155 18.47 7.91 2.40
CA PRO A 155 17.10 7.79 1.94
C PRO A 155 16.75 8.92 0.95
N LEU A 156 15.64 8.81 0.26
CA LEU A 156 15.10 9.96 -0.49
C LEU A 156 14.92 11.14 0.45
N SER A 157 15.20 12.36 -0.01
CA SER A 157 14.95 13.58 0.76
C SER A 157 13.44 13.78 1.01
N ILE A 158 13.08 14.70 1.87
CA ILE A 158 11.68 15.06 2.13
C ILE A 158 10.98 15.49 0.85
N ARG A 159 11.62 16.29 -0.02
CA ARG A 159 11.04 16.74 -1.30
C ARG A 159 10.92 15.61 -2.30
N GLU A 160 11.94 14.78 -2.44
CA GLU A 160 11.90 13.56 -3.28
C GLU A 160 10.77 12.61 -2.82
N TYR A 161 10.65 12.42 -1.50
CA TYR A 161 9.62 11.59 -0.90
C TYR A 161 8.21 12.13 -1.16
N ALA A 162 8.04 13.45 -1.04
CA ALA A 162 6.80 14.15 -1.31
C ALA A 162 6.40 14.04 -2.79
N ARG A 163 7.34 14.23 -3.72
CA ARG A 163 7.09 14.08 -5.16
C ARG A 163 6.64 12.68 -5.55
N VAL A 164 7.25 11.64 -4.97
CA VAL A 164 6.83 10.26 -5.21
C VAL A 164 5.39 10.02 -4.73
N GLN A 165 4.97 10.68 -3.65
CA GLN A 165 3.61 10.62 -3.12
C GLN A 165 2.63 11.47 -3.93
N GLY A 166 3.14 12.40 -4.74
CA GLY A 166 2.38 13.29 -5.61
C GLY A 166 2.13 14.68 -5.05
N PHE A 167 2.74 15.06 -3.93
CA PHE A 167 2.61 16.41 -3.39
C PHE A 167 3.27 17.46 -4.32
N PRO A 168 2.67 18.66 -4.45
CA PRO A 168 3.31 19.79 -5.11
C PRO A 168 4.61 20.21 -4.42
N ASP A 169 5.54 20.82 -5.15
CA ASP A 169 6.84 21.22 -4.61
C ASP A 169 6.77 22.36 -3.57
N ASP A 170 5.74 23.17 -3.66
CA ASP A 170 5.44 24.28 -2.72
C ASP A 170 4.69 23.81 -1.46
N TRP A 171 4.36 22.51 -1.36
CA TRP A 171 3.68 22.00 -0.18
C TRP A 171 4.60 22.02 1.04
N ILE A 172 4.12 22.62 2.12
CA ILE A 172 4.85 22.78 3.36
C ILE A 172 4.47 21.65 4.33
N PHE A 173 5.47 20.92 4.78
CA PHE A 173 5.36 19.95 5.88
C PHE A 173 5.93 20.55 7.14
N ASP A 174 5.21 20.49 8.24
CA ASP A 174 5.64 21.04 9.52
C ASP A 174 6.37 19.99 10.38
N GLY A 175 7.10 20.49 11.39
CA GLY A 175 7.85 19.68 12.34
C GLY A 175 9.23 19.22 11.86
N GLY A 176 9.83 18.30 12.60
CA GLY A 176 11.14 17.73 12.30
C GLY A 176 11.14 16.79 11.11
N VAL A 177 12.34 16.37 10.68
CA VAL A 177 12.52 15.45 9.54
C VAL A 177 11.68 14.18 9.69
N ARG A 178 11.61 13.61 10.90
CA ARG A 178 10.82 12.42 11.19
C ARG A 178 9.32 12.67 11.01
N ASP A 179 8.83 13.81 11.48
CA ASP A 179 7.41 14.16 11.39
C ASP A 179 6.98 14.36 9.95
N ARG A 180 7.84 14.98 9.14
CA ARG A 180 7.61 15.19 7.71
C ARG A 180 7.54 13.85 6.95
N TYR A 181 8.45 12.90 7.19
CA TYR A 181 8.33 11.55 6.63
C TYR A 181 7.05 10.84 7.06
N MET A 182 6.64 11.03 8.32
CA MET A 182 5.42 10.44 8.85
C MET A 182 4.17 11.00 8.17
N GLN A 183 4.10 12.32 7.95
CA GLN A 183 3.02 12.97 7.22
C GLN A 183 2.92 12.45 5.79
N ILE A 184 4.03 12.42 5.06
CA ILE A 184 4.07 11.94 3.68
C ILE A 184 3.75 10.44 3.59
N GLY A 185 4.35 9.61 4.46
CA GLY A 185 4.16 8.16 4.44
C GLY A 185 2.74 7.72 4.80
N ASN A 186 2.03 8.50 5.62
CA ASN A 186 0.63 8.24 5.98
C ASN A 186 -0.36 8.73 4.91
N ALA A 187 0.04 9.62 4.04
CA ALA A 187 -0.84 10.16 3.03
C ALA A 187 -1.32 9.09 2.03
N VAL A 188 -2.51 9.29 1.51
CA VAL A 188 -2.97 8.59 0.31
C VAL A 188 -2.26 9.18 -0.91
N PRO A 189 -1.67 8.39 -1.81
CA PRO A 189 -1.07 8.92 -3.04
C PRO A 189 -2.06 9.79 -3.80
N LEU A 190 -1.61 10.98 -4.20
CA LEU A 190 -2.50 11.97 -4.81
C LEU A 190 -3.23 11.44 -6.05
N ALA A 191 -2.54 10.68 -6.90
CA ALA A 191 -3.13 10.06 -8.09
C ALA A 191 -4.33 9.15 -7.77
N VAL A 192 -4.31 8.42 -6.65
CA VAL A 192 -5.45 7.59 -6.19
C VAL A 192 -6.58 8.49 -5.70
N SER A 193 -6.25 9.52 -4.93
CA SER A 193 -7.25 10.47 -4.41
C SER A 193 -7.95 11.22 -5.55
N GLU A 194 -7.22 11.63 -6.58
CA GLU A 194 -7.75 12.29 -7.78
C GLU A 194 -8.68 11.36 -8.57
N ALA A 195 -8.28 10.10 -8.79
CA ALA A 195 -9.10 9.11 -9.48
C ALA A 195 -10.42 8.86 -8.75
N ILE A 196 -10.37 8.64 -7.44
CA ILE A 196 -11.58 8.47 -6.61
C ILE A 196 -12.43 9.75 -6.62
N GLY A 197 -11.80 10.91 -6.46
CA GLY A 197 -12.49 12.19 -6.47
C GLY A 197 -13.20 12.48 -7.80
N ALA A 198 -12.61 12.08 -8.94
CA ALA A 198 -13.22 12.20 -10.25
C ALA A 198 -14.49 11.34 -10.38
N GLU A 199 -14.43 10.07 -9.95
CA GLU A 199 -15.59 9.18 -9.94
C GLU A 199 -16.72 9.73 -9.05
N LEU A 200 -16.41 10.15 -7.84
CA LEU A 200 -17.40 10.73 -6.93
C LEU A 200 -18.01 12.02 -7.48
N ARG A 201 -17.21 12.86 -8.15
CA ARG A 201 -17.72 14.09 -8.79
C ARG A 201 -18.70 13.78 -9.90
N GLN A 202 -18.41 12.78 -10.74
CA GLN A 202 -19.33 12.34 -11.81
C GLN A 202 -20.65 11.85 -11.22
N LEU A 203 -20.60 11.03 -10.19
CA LEU A 203 -21.78 10.54 -9.51
C LEU A 203 -22.67 11.67 -8.97
N ILE A 204 -22.06 12.66 -8.32
CA ILE A 204 -22.79 13.80 -7.74
C ILE A 204 -23.39 14.69 -8.85
N SER A 205 -22.65 14.93 -9.94
CA SER A 205 -23.11 15.80 -11.03
C SER A 205 -24.21 15.18 -11.89
N HIS A 206 -24.25 13.85 -12.01
CA HIS A 206 -25.24 13.12 -12.77
C HIS A 206 -26.38 12.59 -11.89
N ARG A 207 -26.52 13.09 -10.68
CA ARG A 207 -27.53 12.68 -9.71
C ARG A 207 -28.96 12.91 -10.24
N LYS A 208 -29.45 12.03 -11.12
CA LYS A 208 -30.88 11.82 -11.30
C LYS A 208 -31.34 10.99 -10.12
N ALA A 209 -32.39 11.42 -9.43
CA ALA A 209 -32.97 10.67 -8.34
C ALA A 209 -33.20 9.21 -8.78
N SER A 210 -32.29 8.34 -8.42
CA SER A 210 -32.41 6.90 -8.72
C SER A 210 -33.60 6.39 -7.92
N SER A 211 -34.60 5.87 -8.60
CA SER A 211 -35.79 5.26 -7.98
C SER A 211 -35.49 3.94 -7.27
N ARG A 212 -34.30 3.37 -7.45
CA ARG A 212 -33.82 2.16 -6.79
C ARG A 212 -32.84 2.51 -5.67
N LYS A 213 -33.33 2.50 -4.45
CA LYS A 213 -32.49 2.59 -3.25
C LYS A 213 -31.76 1.25 -3.07
N ARG A 214 -30.48 1.20 -3.44
CA ARG A 214 -29.60 0.08 -3.12
C ARG A 214 -29.11 0.25 -1.68
N LYS A 215 -29.79 -0.37 -0.72
CA LYS A 215 -29.45 -0.28 0.70
C LYS A 215 -28.94 -1.63 1.23
N GLY A 216 -27.95 -1.59 2.09
CA GLY A 216 -27.43 -2.78 2.75
C GLY A 216 -26.75 -3.77 1.79
N ILE A 217 -26.42 -3.37 0.54
CA ILE A 217 -25.75 -4.20 -0.46
C ILE A 217 -24.25 -3.96 -0.39
N ILE A 218 -23.49 -5.05 -0.37
CA ILE A 218 -22.04 -5.03 -0.43
C ILE A 218 -21.63 -5.68 -1.74
N ALA A 219 -20.91 -4.91 -2.58
CA ALA A 219 -20.38 -5.40 -3.84
C ALA A 219 -18.85 -5.36 -3.84
N CYS A 220 -18.22 -6.39 -4.36
CA CYS A 220 -16.78 -6.44 -4.59
C CYS A 220 -16.48 -6.16 -6.05
N ALA A 221 -15.65 -5.16 -6.31
CA ALA A 221 -15.22 -4.82 -7.66
C ALA A 221 -14.16 -5.78 -8.24
N ASP A 222 -13.67 -6.74 -7.45
CA ASP A 222 -12.61 -7.67 -7.86
C ASP A 222 -12.97 -9.10 -7.42
N ALA A 223 -13.48 -9.90 -8.35
CA ALA A 223 -13.84 -11.30 -8.13
C ALA A 223 -12.63 -12.12 -7.62
N THR A 224 -11.43 -11.81 -8.10
CA THR A 224 -10.20 -12.51 -7.68
C THR A 224 -9.83 -12.20 -6.22
N LEU A 225 -10.28 -11.07 -5.70
CA LEU A 225 -10.09 -10.70 -4.30
C LEU A 225 -10.90 -11.61 -3.39
N ILE A 226 -12.15 -11.93 -3.76
CA ILE A 226 -13.02 -12.85 -3.01
C ILE A 226 -12.40 -14.24 -3.03
N GLU A 227 -11.97 -14.72 -4.20
CA GLU A 227 -11.28 -16.01 -4.33
C GLU A 227 -10.00 -16.06 -3.49
N ARG A 228 -9.18 -15.01 -3.53
CA ARG A 228 -7.96 -14.90 -2.70
C ARG A 228 -8.27 -14.80 -1.20
N PHE A 229 -9.37 -14.19 -0.83
CA PHE A 229 -9.83 -14.15 0.57
C PHE A 229 -10.30 -15.51 1.04
N ASN A 230 -11.02 -16.25 0.17
CA ASN A 230 -11.55 -17.57 0.44
C ASN A 230 -10.48 -18.67 0.30
N ALA A 231 -9.56 -18.52 -0.69
CA ALA A 231 -8.50 -19.47 -0.99
C ALA A 231 -7.23 -19.31 -0.13
N ARG A 232 -7.16 -18.34 0.79
CA ARG A 232 -6.02 -18.30 1.71
C ARG A 232 -6.06 -19.53 2.59
N PRO A 233 -5.18 -20.54 2.34
CA PRO A 233 -4.91 -21.52 3.36
C PRO A 233 -4.48 -20.72 4.58
N ARG A 234 -5.02 -21.02 5.73
CA ARG A 234 -4.55 -20.49 7.02
C ARG A 234 -3.03 -20.55 6.94
N THR A 235 -2.41 -19.39 6.89
CA THR A 235 -0.97 -19.22 6.69
C THR A 235 -0.24 -20.29 7.48
N VAL A 236 0.65 -21.05 6.83
CA VAL A 236 1.57 -21.94 7.55
C VAL A 236 2.38 -21.04 8.46
N LEU A 237 1.96 -20.98 9.71
CA LEU A 237 2.57 -20.11 10.71
C LEU A 237 3.94 -20.73 11.01
N ASN A 238 4.98 -19.89 10.99
CA ASN A 238 6.29 -20.19 11.51
C ASN A 238 6.13 -20.91 12.88
N PRO A 239 6.92 -21.95 13.20
CA PRO A 239 6.84 -22.69 14.46
C PRO A 239 6.87 -21.83 15.74
N GLN A 240 7.52 -20.64 15.70
CA GLN A 240 7.48 -19.70 16.79
C GLN A 240 6.12 -18.98 16.92
N ARG A 241 5.47 -18.67 15.81
CA ARG A 241 4.10 -18.14 15.81
C ARG A 241 3.06 -19.21 16.09
N MET A 242 3.35 -20.49 15.87
CA MET A 242 2.43 -21.56 16.27
C MET A 242 2.26 -21.63 17.80
N ARG A 243 3.32 -21.37 18.58
CA ARG A 243 3.21 -21.27 20.05
C ARG A 243 2.40 -20.05 20.50
N GLU A 244 2.53 -18.90 19.81
CA GLU A 244 1.68 -17.73 20.04
C GLU A 244 0.23 -17.98 19.63
N VAL A 245 0.01 -18.84 18.63
CA VAL A 245 -1.34 -19.19 18.14
C VAL A 245 -2.01 -20.24 19.02
N GLU A 246 -1.25 -21.13 19.67
CA GLU A 246 -1.81 -22.00 20.70
C GLU A 246 -2.39 -21.15 21.86
N GLY A 247 -1.68 -20.13 22.30
CA GLY A 247 -2.22 -19.14 23.26
C GLY A 247 -3.41 -18.33 22.70
N LEU A 248 -3.38 -18.00 21.40
CA LEU A 248 -4.49 -17.32 20.71
C LEU A 248 -5.68 -18.25 20.44
N ALA A 249 -5.44 -19.56 20.27
CA ALA A 249 -6.49 -20.56 20.13
C ALA A 249 -7.26 -20.76 21.44
N GLU A 250 -6.56 -20.73 22.57
CA GLU A 250 -7.17 -20.70 23.91
C GLU A 250 -7.94 -19.39 24.15
N ALA A 251 -7.36 -18.25 23.77
CA ALA A 251 -8.05 -16.96 23.84
C ALA A 251 -9.30 -16.91 22.94
N ARG A 252 -9.26 -17.54 21.75
CA ARG A 252 -10.41 -17.70 20.87
C ARG A 252 -11.46 -18.66 21.44
N LYS A 253 -11.06 -19.78 22.07
CA LYS A 253 -11.97 -20.65 22.81
C LYS A 253 -12.66 -19.92 23.94
N TRP A 254 -11.90 -19.12 24.68
CA TRP A 254 -12.45 -18.28 25.74
C TRP A 254 -13.40 -17.21 25.21
N MET A 255 -13.07 -16.50 24.11
CA MET A 255 -13.97 -15.55 23.45
C MET A 255 -15.22 -16.21 22.86
N ALA A 256 -15.11 -17.42 22.30
CA ALA A 256 -16.24 -18.19 21.83
C ALA A 256 -17.18 -18.65 22.97
N SER A 257 -16.62 -18.93 24.15
CA SER A 257 -17.39 -19.25 25.36
C SER A 257 -18.16 -18.05 25.93
N LEU A 258 -17.80 -16.83 25.52
CA LEU A 258 -18.48 -15.59 25.88
C LEU A 258 -19.62 -15.22 24.91
N GLY A 259 -20.06 -16.13 24.02
CA GLY A 259 -21.23 -15.97 23.16
C GLY A 259 -20.99 -15.17 21.87
N GLY A 260 -19.74 -15.08 21.44
CA GLY A 260 -19.37 -14.48 20.14
C GLY A 260 -19.75 -15.39 18.97
N SER A 261 -20.72 -14.95 18.18
CA SER A 261 -21.28 -15.61 17.00
C SER A 261 -20.21 -16.13 16.02
N THR A 262 -20.37 -17.39 15.60
CA THR A 262 -19.72 -17.92 14.40
C THR A 262 -20.17 -17.09 13.19
N ARG A 263 -19.20 -16.43 12.54
CA ARG A 263 -19.47 -15.58 11.38
C ARG A 263 -20.06 -16.43 10.24
N GLU A 264 -21.27 -16.09 9.82
CA GLU A 264 -21.77 -16.50 8.51
C GLU A 264 -20.88 -15.94 7.38
N PRO A 265 -20.75 -16.64 6.25
CA PRO A 265 -20.08 -16.11 5.08
C PRO A 265 -20.72 -14.77 4.69
N LEU A 266 -19.90 -13.77 4.36
CA LEU A 266 -20.38 -12.50 3.82
C LEU A 266 -21.11 -12.78 2.49
N ASP A 267 -22.40 -12.43 2.44
CA ASP A 267 -23.17 -12.41 1.19
C ASP A 267 -22.69 -11.20 0.36
N VAL A 268 -21.79 -11.47 -0.58
CA VAL A 268 -21.15 -10.46 -1.42
C VAL A 268 -21.57 -10.69 -2.86
N THR A 269 -22.23 -9.69 -3.44
CA THR A 269 -22.54 -9.69 -4.86
C THR A 269 -21.33 -9.26 -5.67
N VAL A 270 -20.89 -10.07 -6.64
CA VAL A 270 -19.89 -9.69 -7.63
C VAL A 270 -20.58 -8.85 -8.69
N LEU A 271 -20.02 -7.69 -9.01
CA LEU A 271 -20.50 -6.90 -10.16
C LEU A 271 -20.00 -7.60 -11.42
N ASP A 272 -20.91 -8.12 -12.24
CA ASP A 272 -20.58 -8.61 -13.58
C ASP A 272 -20.08 -7.43 -14.44
N GLU A 273 -18.98 -7.66 -15.16
CA GLU A 273 -18.37 -6.69 -16.10
C GLU A 273 -19.24 -6.42 -17.35
N ALA A 274 -20.45 -7.00 -17.41
CA ALA A 274 -21.34 -6.90 -18.56
C ALA A 274 -22.72 -6.35 -18.14
N ALA A 275 -22.86 -5.02 -18.13
CA ALA A 275 -24.12 -4.34 -18.36
C ALA A 275 -23.91 -2.83 -18.67
#